data_6560297e2398f105f01a334f12a6ecb3
#
_entry.id   6560297e2398f105f01a334f12a6ecb3
#
_cell.length_a   1.000
_cell.length_b   1.000
_cell.length_c   1.000
_cell.angle_alpha   90.00
_cell.angle_beta   90.00
_cell.angle_gamma   90.00
#
_symmetry.space_group_name_H-M   'P 1'
#
loop_
_entity.id
_entity.type
_entity.pdbx_description
1 polymer ?
#
loop_
_entity_poly.entity_id
_entity_poly.type
_entity_poly.pdbx_seq_one_letter_code
_entity_poly.pdbx_strand_id
1 'polypeptide(L)'
;VRIAFTIIHNGLHHLKHNDQAERILSMCDRWVVVEGAARSKGSTTWCKEFPESLHENGASVDGTLDYLNDLSQKNDRLILVPSTGFWESKDHQVNRAIEEVRKITDRCFLWEFDADEQWNADSMDAAEKELVEKNAKAGCFAADCYIGRNLMAIGDWGEARTYGYTRLWNWEGENFICHEPPVLEGLIGIDPTMLSPRFKHYNYYFEKDVAFKDAWYGGHEGILERWKLINSLDKRFFPMHISNLITGPWGKSNSAIIWNDCNEPHISNR
;
A
#
# COMPACT_ATOMS: atom_id res chain seq x y z
N VAL A 1 -9.29 -18.96 -7.57
CA VAL A 1 -10.01 -17.74 -7.13
C VAL A 1 -8.98 -16.74 -6.64
N ARG A 2 -9.07 -15.50 -7.11
CA ARG A 2 -8.22 -14.38 -6.71
C ARG A 2 -9.05 -13.38 -5.90
N ILE A 3 -8.70 -13.17 -4.65
CA ILE A 3 -9.34 -12.19 -3.78
C ILE A 3 -8.32 -11.15 -3.37
N ALA A 4 -8.66 -9.88 -3.55
CA ALA A 4 -7.88 -8.78 -3.04
C ALA A 4 -8.51 -8.20 -1.77
N PHE A 5 -7.68 -7.64 -0.89
CA PHE A 5 -8.14 -6.77 0.17
C PHE A 5 -7.30 -5.49 0.24
N THR A 6 -7.91 -4.44 0.75
CA THR A 6 -7.29 -3.13 0.97
C THR A 6 -7.79 -2.55 2.29
N ILE A 7 -6.88 -2.02 3.11
CA ILE A 7 -7.25 -1.12 4.19
C ILE A 7 -6.98 0.31 3.73
N ILE A 8 -7.95 1.22 3.87
CA ILE A 8 -7.85 2.54 3.29
C ILE A 8 -8.40 3.63 4.19
N HIS A 9 -7.72 4.77 4.21
CA HIS A 9 -8.18 5.99 4.83
C HIS A 9 -7.67 7.20 4.03
N ASN A 10 -8.57 8.14 3.66
CA ASN A 10 -8.25 9.33 2.86
C ASN A 10 -7.49 9.04 1.56
N GLY A 11 -7.87 7.98 0.85
CA GLY A 11 -7.19 7.48 -0.35
C GLY A 11 -7.89 7.76 -1.68
N LEU A 12 -8.89 8.66 -1.74
CA LEU A 12 -9.70 8.92 -2.94
C LEU A 12 -8.84 9.23 -4.17
N HIS A 13 -7.76 9.98 -3.99
CA HIS A 13 -6.88 10.35 -5.10
C HIS A 13 -6.14 9.16 -5.69
N HIS A 14 -5.75 8.20 -4.87
CA HIS A 14 -5.15 6.94 -5.33
C HIS A 14 -6.19 6.09 -6.06
N LEU A 15 -7.39 5.95 -5.51
CA LEU A 15 -8.47 5.18 -6.14
C LEU A 15 -8.82 5.71 -7.54
N LYS A 16 -8.75 7.04 -7.73
CA LYS A 16 -8.98 7.70 -9.02
C LYS A 16 -7.74 7.78 -9.92
N HIS A 17 -6.55 7.58 -9.36
CA HIS A 17 -5.32 7.67 -10.13
C HIS A 17 -5.22 6.51 -11.13
N ASN A 18 -5.17 6.84 -12.43
CA ASN A 18 -5.10 5.84 -13.50
C ASN A 18 -6.20 4.76 -13.40
N ASP A 19 -7.42 5.15 -12.98
CA ASP A 19 -8.57 4.27 -12.81
C ASP A 19 -8.27 3.06 -11.90
N GLN A 20 -7.54 3.33 -10.80
CA GLN A 20 -7.00 2.28 -9.92
C GLN A 20 -8.08 1.34 -9.37
N ALA A 21 -9.23 1.89 -8.92
CA ALA A 21 -10.30 1.07 -8.36
C ALA A 21 -10.89 0.10 -9.41
N GLU A 22 -11.14 0.60 -10.62
CA GLU A 22 -11.64 -0.19 -11.74
C GLU A 22 -10.63 -1.25 -12.18
N ARG A 23 -9.34 -0.89 -12.15
CA ARG A 23 -8.24 -1.83 -12.45
C ARG A 23 -8.20 -2.98 -11.45
N ILE A 24 -8.26 -2.70 -10.14
CA ILE A 24 -8.31 -3.77 -9.11
C ILE A 24 -9.51 -4.67 -9.36
N LEU A 25 -10.69 -4.10 -9.57
CA LEU A 25 -11.92 -4.86 -9.84
C LEU A 25 -11.81 -5.71 -11.12
N SER A 26 -11.06 -5.26 -12.12
CA SER A 26 -10.85 -6.04 -13.35
C SER A 26 -9.92 -7.23 -13.17
N MET A 27 -9.02 -7.18 -12.19
CA MET A 27 -7.98 -8.18 -11.95
C MET A 27 -8.35 -9.24 -10.90
N CYS A 28 -9.40 -9.02 -10.10
CA CYS A 28 -9.77 -9.89 -8.99
C CYS A 28 -11.22 -10.40 -9.12
N ASP A 29 -11.49 -11.59 -8.59
CA ASP A 29 -12.86 -12.12 -8.50
C ASP A 29 -13.67 -11.37 -7.44
N ARG A 30 -13.03 -10.94 -6.35
CA ARG A 30 -13.61 -10.11 -5.30
C ARG A 30 -12.54 -9.16 -4.75
N TRP A 31 -12.98 -7.99 -4.32
CA TRP A 31 -12.16 -7.00 -3.65
C TRP A 31 -12.82 -6.54 -2.35
N VAL A 32 -12.19 -6.83 -1.22
CA VAL A 32 -12.64 -6.44 0.11
C VAL A 32 -11.94 -5.15 0.52
N VAL A 33 -12.69 -4.11 0.82
CA VAL A 33 -12.12 -2.82 1.25
C VAL A 33 -12.59 -2.51 2.66
N VAL A 34 -11.65 -2.37 3.58
CA VAL A 34 -11.89 -1.93 4.96
C VAL A 34 -11.51 -0.46 5.06
N GLU A 35 -12.53 0.39 5.17
CA GLU A 35 -12.35 1.84 5.20
C GLU A 35 -12.28 2.35 6.64
N GLY A 36 -11.48 3.39 6.85
CA GLY A 36 -11.40 4.17 8.08
C GLY A 36 -10.02 4.18 8.72
N ALA A 37 -9.86 5.11 9.68
CA ALA A 37 -8.63 5.29 10.43
C ALA A 37 -8.45 4.23 11.52
N ALA A 38 -7.22 3.76 11.69
CA ALA A 38 -6.81 2.93 12.83
C ALA A 38 -6.06 3.76 13.87
N ARG A 39 -6.20 3.41 15.14
CA ARG A 39 -5.35 3.95 16.20
C ARG A 39 -3.94 3.39 16.06
N SER A 40 -2.92 4.13 16.52
CA SER A 40 -1.52 3.67 16.52
C SER A 40 -1.29 2.56 17.57
N LYS A 41 -1.85 1.38 17.32
CA LYS A 41 -1.75 0.18 18.16
C LYS A 41 -1.30 -1.03 17.32
N GLY A 42 -1.03 -2.14 17.98
CA GLY A 42 -0.58 -3.37 17.33
C GLY A 42 0.78 -3.16 16.66
N SER A 43 0.96 -3.64 15.45
CA SER A 43 2.20 -3.54 14.68
C SER A 43 2.59 -2.13 14.26
N THR A 44 1.69 -1.13 14.40
CA THR A 44 1.92 0.28 14.02
C THR A 44 2.08 1.23 15.21
N THR A 45 2.50 0.75 16.37
CA THR A 45 2.73 1.57 17.59
C THR A 45 3.77 2.66 17.42
N TRP A 46 4.59 2.60 16.37
CA TRP A 46 5.55 3.63 15.98
C TRP A 46 4.91 4.88 15.35
N CYS A 47 3.63 4.80 14.93
CA CYS A 47 2.89 5.97 14.47
C CYS A 47 2.50 6.87 15.64
N LYS A 48 2.30 8.17 15.35
CA LYS A 48 1.77 9.16 16.29
C LYS A 48 0.26 8.94 16.50
N GLU A 49 -0.35 9.68 17.41
CA GLU A 49 -1.81 9.77 17.49
C GLU A 49 -2.37 10.33 16.18
N PHE A 50 -3.49 9.77 15.74
CA PHE A 50 -4.07 10.13 14.45
C PHE A 50 -4.65 11.55 14.49
N PRO A 51 -4.25 12.48 13.58
CA PRO A 51 -4.69 13.88 13.64
C PRO A 51 -6.21 14.03 13.46
N GLU A 52 -6.87 14.79 14.35
CA GLU A 52 -8.32 15.03 14.32
C GLU A 52 -8.80 15.65 12.99
N SER A 53 -7.97 16.47 12.34
CA SER A 53 -8.30 17.10 11.07
C SER A 53 -8.38 16.14 9.88
N LEU A 54 -7.94 14.91 10.05
CA LEU A 54 -7.86 13.91 8.99
C LEU A 54 -8.94 12.84 9.07
N HIS A 55 -9.91 12.96 9.98
CA HIS A 55 -11.02 12.02 10.10
C HIS A 55 -12.30 12.67 10.65
N GLU A 56 -13.44 12.05 10.37
CA GLU A 56 -14.69 12.33 11.04
C GLU A 56 -15.14 11.04 11.76
N ASN A 57 -14.97 11.00 13.09
CA ASN A 57 -15.23 9.81 13.89
C ASN A 57 -14.60 8.53 13.32
N GLY A 58 -13.35 8.62 12.85
CA GLY A 58 -12.60 7.51 12.25
C GLY A 58 -12.83 7.31 10.75
N ALA A 59 -13.89 7.86 10.16
CA ALA A 59 -14.11 7.77 8.71
C ALA A 59 -13.23 8.76 7.93
N SER A 60 -12.99 8.47 6.66
CA SER A 60 -12.31 9.38 5.72
C SER A 60 -13.09 10.68 5.52
N VAL A 61 -12.35 11.79 5.33
CA VAL A 61 -12.92 13.13 5.11
C VAL A 61 -12.69 13.67 3.70
N ASP A 62 -12.04 12.92 2.83
CA ASP A 62 -11.69 13.32 1.47
C ASP A 62 -12.67 12.82 0.39
N GLY A 63 -13.78 12.17 0.81
CA GLY A 63 -14.77 11.55 -0.08
C GLY A 63 -14.47 10.10 -0.45
N THR A 64 -13.46 9.47 0.16
CA THR A 64 -13.13 8.04 -0.06
C THR A 64 -14.33 7.14 0.22
N LEU A 65 -14.98 7.31 1.37
CA LEU A 65 -16.12 6.47 1.76
C LEU A 65 -17.29 6.60 0.80
N ASP A 66 -17.64 7.83 0.39
CA ASP A 66 -18.74 8.07 -0.56
C ASP A 66 -18.46 7.42 -1.91
N TYR A 67 -17.23 7.58 -2.42
CA TYR A 67 -16.80 6.96 -3.68
C TYR A 67 -16.89 5.43 -3.62
N LEU A 68 -16.42 4.82 -2.53
CA LEU A 68 -16.47 3.36 -2.34
C LEU A 68 -17.91 2.85 -2.18
N ASN A 69 -18.79 3.59 -1.49
CA ASN A 69 -20.21 3.28 -1.40
C ASN A 69 -20.86 3.29 -2.79
N ASP A 70 -20.65 4.33 -3.57
CA ASP A 70 -21.18 4.43 -4.93
C ASP A 70 -20.66 3.30 -5.84
N LEU A 71 -19.38 2.93 -5.70
CA LEU A 71 -18.76 1.88 -6.48
C LEU A 71 -19.31 0.50 -6.09
N SER A 72 -19.51 0.23 -4.81
CA SER A 72 -20.04 -1.03 -4.30
C SER A 72 -21.49 -1.28 -4.71
N GLN A 73 -22.29 -0.22 -4.85
CA GLN A 73 -23.67 -0.32 -5.38
C GLN A 73 -23.71 -0.67 -6.88
N LYS A 74 -22.65 -0.35 -7.61
CA LYS A 74 -22.55 -0.58 -9.07
C LYS A 74 -21.80 -1.87 -9.42
N ASN A 75 -21.06 -2.43 -8.48
CA ASN A 75 -20.20 -3.58 -8.74
C ASN A 75 -20.22 -4.55 -7.55
N ASP A 76 -20.84 -5.70 -7.73
CA ASP A 76 -21.00 -6.76 -6.73
C ASP A 76 -19.67 -7.46 -6.34
N ARG A 77 -18.59 -7.21 -7.10
CA ARG A 77 -17.27 -7.72 -6.75
C ARG A 77 -16.62 -6.93 -5.61
N LEU A 78 -17.04 -5.68 -5.37
CA LEU A 78 -16.57 -4.87 -4.26
C LEU A 78 -17.38 -5.15 -3.00
N ILE A 79 -16.70 -5.58 -1.95
CA ILE A 79 -17.25 -5.74 -0.60
C ILE A 79 -16.68 -4.63 0.28
N LEU A 80 -17.50 -3.64 0.59
CA LEU A 80 -17.10 -2.53 1.43
C LEU A 80 -17.44 -2.83 2.90
N VAL A 81 -16.44 -2.64 3.76
CA VAL A 81 -16.56 -2.69 5.22
C VAL A 81 -16.26 -1.27 5.74
N PRO A 82 -17.29 -0.42 5.89
CA PRO A 82 -17.10 0.94 6.36
C PRO A 82 -16.77 0.98 7.85
N SER A 83 -16.03 2.00 8.28
CA SER A 83 -15.82 2.24 9.69
C SER A 83 -17.10 2.68 10.39
N THR A 84 -17.25 2.26 11.64
CA THR A 84 -18.27 2.77 12.57
C THR A 84 -17.65 3.58 13.70
N GLY A 85 -16.41 3.97 13.54
CA GLY A 85 -15.53 4.62 14.49
C GLY A 85 -14.09 4.29 14.16
N PHE A 86 -13.16 4.56 15.06
CA PHE A 86 -11.78 4.13 14.88
C PHE A 86 -11.65 2.60 14.95
N TRP A 87 -10.94 2.04 14.02
CA TRP A 87 -10.41 0.69 14.15
C TRP A 87 -9.38 0.63 15.29
N GLU A 88 -9.35 -0.47 16.02
CA GLU A 88 -8.44 -0.60 17.14
C GLU A 88 -6.96 -0.53 16.68
N SER A 89 -6.65 -1.19 15.57
CA SER A 89 -5.31 -1.23 14.96
C SER A 89 -5.43 -1.57 13.48
N LYS A 90 -4.34 -1.41 12.72
CA LYS A 90 -4.24 -1.96 11.36
C LYS A 90 -4.34 -3.50 11.37
N ASP A 91 -3.78 -4.16 12.38
CA ASP A 91 -3.90 -5.62 12.53
C ASP A 91 -5.37 -6.05 12.63
N HIS A 92 -6.20 -5.26 13.33
CA HIS A 92 -7.65 -5.48 13.39
C HIS A 92 -8.32 -5.24 12.03
N GLN A 93 -7.94 -4.18 11.30
CA GLN A 93 -8.48 -3.91 9.96
C GLN A 93 -8.24 -5.05 8.98
N VAL A 94 -7.00 -5.55 8.89
CA VAL A 94 -6.70 -6.66 7.97
C VAL A 94 -7.45 -7.93 8.34
N ASN A 95 -7.57 -8.26 9.64
CA ASN A 95 -8.36 -9.42 10.08
C ASN A 95 -9.85 -9.24 9.82
N ARG A 96 -10.36 -8.01 9.88
CA ARG A 96 -11.74 -7.71 9.48
C ARG A 96 -11.97 -7.95 7.98
N ALA A 97 -10.97 -7.67 7.12
CA ALA A 97 -11.05 -8.07 5.72
C ALA A 97 -11.06 -9.60 5.56
N ILE A 98 -10.22 -10.30 6.32
CA ILE A 98 -10.15 -11.77 6.30
C ILE A 98 -11.48 -12.42 6.71
N GLU A 99 -12.22 -11.84 7.66
CA GLU A 99 -13.57 -12.32 8.00
C GLU A 99 -14.53 -12.28 6.81
N GLU A 100 -14.45 -11.25 5.96
CA GLU A 100 -15.24 -11.19 4.72
C GLU A 100 -14.76 -12.19 3.67
N VAL A 101 -13.44 -12.37 3.54
CA VAL A 101 -12.86 -13.39 2.63
C VAL A 101 -13.36 -14.79 2.99
N ARG A 102 -13.41 -15.16 4.28
CA ARG A 102 -13.92 -16.45 4.75
C ARG A 102 -15.39 -16.72 4.39
N LYS A 103 -16.19 -15.68 4.22
CA LYS A 103 -17.59 -15.84 3.77
C LYS A 103 -17.69 -16.22 2.28
N ILE A 104 -16.60 -16.00 1.53
CA ILE A 104 -16.55 -16.26 0.09
C ILE A 104 -15.95 -17.63 -0.20
N THR A 105 -14.84 -17.96 0.47
CA THR A 105 -14.06 -19.18 0.21
C THR A 105 -13.20 -19.55 1.43
N ASP A 106 -12.82 -20.81 1.51
CA ASP A 106 -11.88 -21.34 2.49
C ASP A 106 -10.42 -21.34 1.99
N ARG A 107 -10.19 -21.08 0.69
CA ARG A 107 -8.85 -20.91 0.11
C ARG A 107 -8.86 -20.10 -1.17
N CYS A 108 -7.82 -19.30 -1.37
CA CYS A 108 -7.63 -18.47 -2.55
C CYS A 108 -6.17 -18.01 -2.70
N PHE A 109 -5.86 -17.40 -3.85
CA PHE A 109 -4.78 -16.44 -3.93
C PHE A 109 -5.26 -15.14 -3.27
N LEU A 110 -4.74 -14.87 -2.09
CA LEU A 110 -5.06 -13.65 -1.33
C LEU A 110 -4.04 -12.59 -1.66
N TRP A 111 -4.50 -11.43 -2.13
CA TRP A 111 -3.68 -10.28 -2.45
C TRP A 111 -3.96 -9.13 -1.49
N GLU A 112 -2.92 -8.52 -0.95
CA GLU A 112 -3.01 -7.21 -0.30
C GLU A 112 -2.67 -6.13 -1.32
N PHE A 113 -3.55 -5.16 -1.50
CA PHE A 113 -3.30 -3.97 -2.30
C PHE A 113 -3.40 -2.73 -1.43
N ASP A 114 -2.30 -2.01 -1.30
CA ASP A 114 -2.39 -0.64 -0.84
C ASP A 114 -2.93 0.25 -1.98
N ALA A 115 -3.69 1.29 -1.64
CA ALA A 115 -4.33 2.13 -2.66
C ALA A 115 -3.31 2.86 -3.56
N ASP A 116 -2.08 3.05 -3.06
CA ASP A 116 -0.95 3.66 -3.75
C ASP A 116 -0.08 2.66 -4.54
N GLU A 117 -0.54 1.41 -4.72
CA GLU A 117 0.15 0.37 -5.49
C GLU A 117 -0.56 0.07 -6.80
N GLN A 118 0.16 0.07 -7.91
CA GLN A 118 -0.39 -0.33 -9.22
C GLN A 118 0.23 -1.62 -9.72
N TRP A 119 -0.66 -2.58 -9.92
CA TRP A 119 -0.39 -3.89 -10.50
C TRP A 119 -0.98 -4.00 -11.91
N ASN A 120 -0.62 -5.03 -12.64
CA ASN A 120 -1.28 -5.44 -13.88
C ASN A 120 -1.59 -6.94 -13.85
N ALA A 121 -2.58 -7.36 -14.64
CA ALA A 121 -3.07 -8.72 -14.65
C ALA A 121 -1.98 -9.76 -14.98
N ASP A 122 -1.15 -9.47 -16.01
CA ASP A 122 -0.09 -10.39 -16.44
C ASP A 122 0.96 -10.61 -15.33
N SER A 123 1.32 -9.54 -14.60
CA SER A 123 2.24 -9.64 -13.46
C SER A 123 1.63 -10.45 -12.31
N MET A 124 0.33 -10.32 -12.05
CA MET A 124 -0.36 -11.11 -11.02
C MET A 124 -0.42 -12.58 -11.42
N ASP A 125 -0.78 -12.88 -12.67
CA ASP A 125 -0.81 -14.25 -13.18
C ASP A 125 0.57 -14.92 -13.10
N ALA A 126 1.62 -14.19 -13.49
CA ALA A 126 2.99 -14.65 -13.38
C ALA A 126 3.42 -14.91 -11.92
N ALA A 127 3.02 -14.02 -11.00
CA ALA A 127 3.32 -14.16 -9.57
C ALA A 127 2.62 -15.39 -8.95
N GLU A 128 1.34 -15.61 -9.23
CA GLU A 128 0.60 -16.77 -8.74
C GLU A 128 1.19 -18.08 -9.25
N LYS A 129 1.55 -18.11 -10.54
CA LYS A 129 2.22 -19.26 -11.14
C LYS A 129 3.58 -19.53 -10.47
N GLU A 130 4.41 -18.50 -10.32
CA GLU A 130 5.74 -18.62 -9.69
C GLU A 130 5.62 -19.05 -8.23
N LEU A 131 4.63 -18.55 -7.47
CA LEU A 131 4.35 -18.95 -6.09
C LEU A 131 4.08 -20.45 -6.00
N VAL A 132 3.24 -20.97 -6.89
CA VAL A 132 2.90 -22.41 -6.96
C VAL A 132 4.11 -23.25 -7.38
N GLU A 133 4.85 -22.84 -8.41
CA GLU A 133 6.04 -23.55 -8.90
C GLU A 133 7.14 -23.65 -7.83
N LYS A 134 7.28 -22.61 -7.00
CA LYS A 134 8.21 -22.59 -5.86
C LYS A 134 7.67 -23.26 -4.60
N ASN A 135 6.44 -23.78 -4.63
CA ASN A 135 5.73 -24.34 -3.48
C ASN A 135 5.77 -23.40 -2.26
N ALA A 136 5.62 -22.10 -2.49
CA ALA A 136 5.69 -21.07 -1.47
C ALA A 136 4.29 -20.72 -0.92
N LYS A 137 4.22 -20.37 0.37
CA LYS A 137 2.98 -19.94 1.03
C LYS A 137 2.78 -18.43 0.93
N ALA A 138 3.87 -17.65 0.90
CA ALA A 138 3.81 -16.20 0.79
C ALA A 138 4.84 -15.69 -0.22
N GLY A 139 4.44 -14.71 -1.01
CA GLY A 139 5.25 -14.03 -2.02
C GLY A 139 5.50 -12.57 -1.64
N CYS A 140 6.75 -12.14 -1.76
CA CYS A 140 7.14 -10.74 -1.65
C CYS A 140 7.72 -10.22 -2.97
N PHE A 141 7.69 -8.91 -3.13
CA PHE A 141 7.96 -8.25 -4.40
C PHE A 141 8.89 -7.07 -4.23
N ALA A 142 9.65 -6.78 -5.28
CA ALA A 142 10.30 -5.49 -5.46
C ALA A 142 9.27 -4.48 -6.01
N ALA A 143 9.51 -3.19 -5.76
CA ALA A 143 8.65 -2.11 -6.21
C ALA A 143 9.43 -1.02 -6.94
N ASP A 144 8.76 -0.34 -7.86
CA ASP A 144 9.22 0.90 -8.45
C ASP A 144 8.64 2.06 -7.64
N CYS A 145 9.44 2.57 -6.67
CA CYS A 145 9.00 3.55 -5.68
C CYS A 145 9.11 4.98 -6.22
N TYR A 146 8.00 5.64 -6.46
CA TYR A 146 7.93 7.00 -6.99
C TYR A 146 7.95 8.06 -5.88
N ILE A 147 8.77 9.10 -6.10
CA ILE A 147 8.95 10.25 -5.20
C ILE A 147 8.60 11.52 -5.96
N GLY A 148 7.31 11.86 -5.99
CA GLY A 148 6.86 12.91 -6.89
C GLY A 148 6.90 12.48 -8.36
N ARG A 149 6.71 13.44 -9.27
CA ARG A 149 6.42 13.17 -10.68
C ARG A 149 7.62 12.60 -11.46
N ASN A 150 8.82 13.08 -11.16
CA ASN A 150 10.01 12.80 -11.96
C ASN A 150 11.11 12.08 -11.18
N LEU A 151 10.81 11.59 -9.99
CA LEU A 151 11.80 11.00 -9.12
C LEU A 151 11.40 9.58 -8.73
N MET A 152 12.41 8.71 -8.60
CA MET A 152 12.22 7.34 -8.19
C MET A 152 13.33 6.90 -7.22
N ALA A 153 12.99 6.11 -6.22
CA ALA A 153 13.97 5.48 -5.36
C ALA A 153 14.49 4.18 -5.99
N ILE A 154 15.81 3.97 -5.92
CA ILE A 154 16.49 2.74 -6.32
C ILE A 154 17.36 2.23 -5.17
N GLY A 155 17.86 1.00 -5.30
CA GLY A 155 18.62 0.31 -4.26
C GLY A 155 17.70 -0.45 -3.31
N ASP A 156 18.04 -0.52 -2.01
CA ASP A 156 17.33 -1.36 -1.05
C ASP A 156 15.80 -1.09 -1.01
N TRP A 157 15.38 0.14 -1.22
CA TRP A 157 13.97 0.51 -1.28
C TRP A 157 13.23 -0.08 -2.47
N GLY A 158 13.84 -0.06 -3.66
CA GLY A 158 13.22 -0.62 -4.86
C GLY A 158 13.38 -2.13 -4.98
N GLU A 159 14.51 -2.65 -4.49
CA GLU A 159 14.88 -4.06 -4.65
C GLU A 159 14.30 -4.97 -3.55
N ALA A 160 13.68 -4.42 -2.55
CA ALA A 160 13.06 -5.15 -1.44
C ALA A 160 14.03 -6.10 -0.70
N ARG A 161 15.34 -5.86 -0.77
CA ARG A 161 16.37 -6.75 -0.22
C ARG A 161 16.30 -6.87 1.29
N THR A 162 15.79 -5.85 1.96
CA THR A 162 15.69 -5.82 3.42
C THR A 162 14.25 -5.90 3.90
N TYR A 163 13.29 -5.41 3.11
CA TYR A 163 11.87 -5.30 3.46
C TYR A 163 11.03 -5.57 2.21
N GLY A 164 11.00 -6.83 1.74
CA GLY A 164 10.13 -7.19 0.62
C GLY A 164 8.68 -6.85 0.93
N TYR A 165 8.00 -6.26 -0.05
CA TYR A 165 6.56 -6.07 0.04
C TYR A 165 5.88 -7.42 -0.10
N THR A 166 5.49 -8.04 1.02
CA THR A 166 4.70 -9.27 1.00
C THR A 166 3.27 -8.91 0.63
N ARG A 167 2.79 -9.40 -0.52
CA ARG A 167 1.49 -9.00 -1.10
C ARG A 167 0.65 -10.16 -1.60
N LEU A 168 1.17 -11.38 -1.63
CA LEU A 168 0.49 -12.55 -2.16
C LEU A 168 0.62 -13.73 -1.21
N TRP A 169 -0.49 -14.41 -0.93
CA TRP A 169 -0.51 -15.66 -0.15
C TRP A 169 -1.33 -16.75 -0.86
N ASN A 170 -0.85 -17.97 -0.80
CA ASN A 170 -1.67 -19.16 -1.00
C ASN A 170 -2.42 -19.43 0.30
N TRP A 171 -3.53 -18.69 0.49
CA TRP A 171 -4.27 -18.58 1.73
C TRP A 171 -5.26 -19.75 1.89
N GLU A 172 -5.35 -20.31 3.11
CA GLU A 172 -6.17 -21.45 3.48
C GLU A 172 -6.94 -21.22 4.80
N GLY A 173 -7.31 -19.97 5.08
CA GLY A 173 -8.16 -19.63 6.23
C GLY A 173 -7.44 -18.99 7.42
N GLU A 174 -6.13 -18.71 7.31
CA GLU A 174 -5.33 -18.13 8.39
C GLU A 174 -5.70 -16.67 8.69
N ASN A 175 -5.51 -16.22 9.94
CA ASN A 175 -5.53 -14.80 10.32
C ASN A 175 -4.16 -14.17 10.10
N PHE A 176 -4.14 -12.83 10.05
CA PHE A 176 -2.91 -12.08 10.24
C PHE A 176 -2.59 -11.94 11.73
N ILE A 177 -1.34 -12.22 12.09
CA ILE A 177 -0.81 -11.96 13.45
C ILE A 177 -0.45 -10.48 13.56
N CYS A 178 0.14 -9.92 12.51
CA CYS A 178 0.45 -8.51 12.38
C CYS A 178 0.35 -8.09 10.91
N HIS A 179 0.13 -6.79 10.71
CA HIS A 179 0.05 -6.18 9.39
C HIS A 179 1.39 -5.57 8.94
N GLU A 180 2.23 -5.14 9.87
CA GLU A 180 3.48 -4.43 9.55
C GLU A 180 4.69 -5.07 10.25
N PRO A 181 5.44 -5.97 9.58
CA PRO A 181 5.18 -6.57 8.25
C PRO A 181 4.00 -7.56 8.28
N PRO A 182 3.34 -7.80 7.12
CA PRO A 182 2.19 -8.70 7.10
C PRO A 182 2.61 -10.16 7.27
N VAL A 183 2.17 -10.79 8.36
CA VAL A 183 2.48 -12.17 8.73
C VAL A 183 1.21 -12.93 9.07
N LEU A 184 0.93 -14.02 8.32
CA LEU A 184 -0.17 -14.94 8.64
C LEU A 184 0.18 -15.89 9.78
N GLU A 185 -0.85 -16.39 10.47
CA GLU A 185 -0.72 -17.52 11.41
C GLU A 185 -0.03 -18.71 10.71
N GLY A 186 0.87 -19.39 11.41
CA GLY A 186 1.64 -20.51 10.85
C GLY A 186 2.85 -20.10 9.99
N LEU A 187 3.04 -18.82 9.67
CA LEU A 187 4.20 -18.31 8.92
C LEU A 187 5.21 -17.55 9.77
N ILE A 188 5.10 -17.61 11.09
CA ILE A 188 6.06 -16.95 12.00
C ILE A 188 7.45 -17.54 11.77
N GLY A 189 8.43 -16.67 11.47
CA GLY A 189 9.81 -17.07 11.21
C GLY A 189 10.03 -17.73 9.84
N ILE A 190 9.04 -17.71 8.97
CA ILE A 190 9.15 -18.15 7.58
C ILE A 190 9.22 -16.91 6.70
N ASP A 191 10.36 -16.70 6.05
CA ASP A 191 10.53 -15.60 5.13
C ASP A 191 9.66 -15.80 3.87
N PRO A 192 8.96 -14.75 3.39
CA PRO A 192 8.24 -14.81 2.14
C PRO A 192 9.21 -15.01 0.98
N THR A 193 8.78 -15.72 -0.04
CA THR A 193 9.57 -15.98 -1.23
C THR A 193 9.58 -14.77 -2.15
N MET A 194 10.78 -14.30 -2.54
CA MET A 194 10.91 -13.24 -3.54
C MET A 194 10.42 -13.74 -4.89
N LEU A 195 9.44 -13.03 -5.47
CA LEU A 195 8.86 -13.28 -6.78
C LEU A 195 9.38 -12.27 -7.81
N SER A 196 9.41 -12.70 -9.08
CA SER A 196 10.01 -11.92 -10.17
C SER A 196 9.23 -10.66 -10.58
N PRO A 197 7.88 -10.64 -10.55
CA PRO A 197 7.12 -9.44 -10.92
C PRO A 197 7.40 -8.25 -10.00
N ARG A 198 7.23 -7.05 -10.55
CA ARG A 198 7.34 -5.78 -9.84
C ARG A 198 6.04 -5.00 -9.98
N PHE A 199 5.79 -4.08 -9.06
CA PHE A 199 4.66 -3.17 -9.10
C PHE A 199 5.12 -1.72 -8.96
N LYS A 200 4.27 -0.77 -9.34
CA LYS A 200 4.51 0.66 -9.12
C LYS A 200 3.97 1.06 -7.76
N HIS A 201 4.78 1.74 -6.96
CA HIS A 201 4.44 2.19 -5.63
C HIS A 201 4.53 3.72 -5.56
N TYR A 202 3.39 4.38 -5.39
CA TYR A 202 3.23 5.82 -5.38
C TYR A 202 3.27 6.42 -3.97
N ASN A 203 3.95 5.77 -3.05
CA ASN A 203 3.96 6.07 -1.61
C ASN A 203 4.45 7.48 -1.22
N TYR A 204 5.23 8.14 -2.09
CA TYR A 204 5.68 9.52 -1.94
C TYR A 204 5.42 10.36 -3.21
N TYR A 205 4.45 9.96 -3.99
CA TYR A 205 4.15 10.61 -5.27
C TYR A 205 3.35 11.90 -5.10
N PHE A 206 2.31 11.87 -4.28
CA PHE A 206 1.44 13.02 -4.04
C PHE A 206 1.87 13.79 -2.79
N GLU A 207 1.87 15.13 -2.87
CA GLU A 207 2.21 16.00 -1.73
C GLU A 207 1.37 15.69 -0.50
N LYS A 208 0.08 15.42 -0.67
CA LYS A 208 -0.83 15.13 0.44
C LYS A 208 -0.50 13.84 1.20
N ASP A 209 0.03 12.82 0.53
CA ASP A 209 0.48 11.58 1.20
C ASP A 209 1.71 11.85 2.04
N VAL A 210 2.62 12.67 1.51
CA VAL A 210 3.82 13.09 2.24
C VAL A 210 3.45 13.95 3.44
N ALA A 211 2.47 14.86 3.29
CA ALA A 211 1.94 15.66 4.40
C ALA A 211 1.28 14.77 5.48
N PHE A 212 0.53 13.75 5.06
CA PHE A 212 -0.06 12.78 5.96
C PHE A 212 1.01 11.98 6.73
N LYS A 213 2.06 11.51 6.03
CA LYS A 213 3.17 10.80 6.67
C LYS A 213 3.96 11.70 7.64
N ASP A 214 4.15 12.97 7.32
CA ASP A 214 4.78 13.96 8.20
C ASP A 214 3.99 14.16 9.51
N ALA A 215 2.67 14.20 9.39
CA ALA A 215 1.77 14.38 10.54
C ALA A 215 1.65 13.14 11.42
N TRP A 216 1.61 11.94 10.82
CA TRP A 216 1.23 10.71 11.53
C TRP A 216 2.38 9.72 11.75
N TYR A 217 3.35 9.62 10.83
CA TYR A 217 4.44 8.64 10.97
C TYR A 217 5.52 9.14 11.93
N GLY A 218 5.87 8.32 12.93
CA GLY A 218 7.03 8.57 13.77
C GLY A 218 8.32 8.52 12.94
N GLY A 219 9.23 9.49 13.18
CA GLY A 219 10.52 9.57 12.47
C GLY A 219 10.45 10.16 11.05
N HIS A 220 9.31 10.72 10.65
CA HIS A 220 9.13 11.39 9.36
C HIS A 220 9.06 12.93 9.48
N GLU A 221 9.35 13.47 10.65
CA GLU A 221 9.27 14.92 10.92
C GLU A 221 10.03 15.74 9.88
N GLY A 222 9.33 16.73 9.26
CA GLY A 222 9.86 17.60 8.23
C GLY A 222 10.10 16.93 6.87
N ILE A 223 9.52 15.74 6.63
CA ILE A 223 9.63 15.07 5.33
C ILE A 223 8.95 15.88 4.22
N LEU A 224 7.85 16.57 4.52
CA LEU A 224 7.13 17.38 3.53
C LEU A 224 8.01 18.49 2.96
N GLU A 225 8.73 19.21 3.82
CA GLU A 225 9.61 20.30 3.38
C GLU A 225 10.80 19.76 2.56
N ARG A 226 11.38 18.64 2.98
CA ARG A 226 12.44 17.98 2.21
C ARG A 226 11.92 17.46 0.86
N TRP A 227 10.73 16.90 0.81
CA TRP A 227 10.10 16.44 -0.42
C TRP A 227 9.87 17.59 -1.40
N LYS A 228 9.34 18.74 -0.93
CA LYS A 228 9.16 19.96 -1.73
C LYS A 228 10.49 20.45 -2.29
N LEU A 229 11.52 20.52 -1.43
CA LEU A 229 12.85 20.93 -1.86
C LEU A 229 13.39 20.01 -2.97
N ILE A 230 13.39 18.70 -2.74
CA ILE A 230 13.93 17.72 -3.69
C ILE A 230 13.17 17.77 -5.03
N ASN A 231 11.84 17.88 -5.02
CA ASN A 231 11.03 17.98 -6.22
C ASN A 231 11.16 19.31 -6.96
N SER A 232 11.74 20.33 -6.34
CA SER A 232 12.07 21.61 -6.99
C SER A 232 13.45 21.65 -7.67
N LEU A 233 14.29 20.64 -7.42
CA LEU A 233 15.65 20.60 -7.94
C LEU A 233 15.71 20.21 -9.42
N ASP A 234 16.74 20.69 -10.11
CA ASP A 234 17.04 20.33 -11.50
C ASP A 234 17.66 18.92 -11.57
N LYS A 235 17.44 18.23 -12.70
CA LYS A 235 17.94 16.87 -13.00
C LYS A 235 19.44 16.68 -12.67
N ARG A 236 20.26 17.70 -12.86
CA ARG A 236 21.71 17.67 -12.59
C ARG A 236 22.10 17.41 -11.14
N PHE A 237 21.15 17.56 -10.19
CA PHE A 237 21.39 17.28 -8.77
C PHE A 237 21.20 15.81 -8.41
N PHE A 238 20.79 14.98 -9.36
CA PHE A 238 20.56 13.54 -9.15
C PHE A 238 21.68 12.72 -9.81
N PRO A 239 22.02 11.54 -9.27
CA PRO A 239 21.39 10.88 -8.11
C PRO A 239 21.76 11.52 -6.76
N MET A 240 20.87 11.40 -5.77
CA MET A 240 21.16 11.75 -4.39
C MET A 240 20.76 10.63 -3.42
N HIS A 241 21.40 10.58 -2.25
CA HIS A 241 21.08 9.54 -1.27
C HIS A 241 19.68 9.73 -0.68
N ILE A 242 18.98 8.64 -0.34
CA ILE A 242 17.61 8.66 0.20
C ILE A 242 17.50 9.44 1.52
N SER A 243 18.58 9.57 2.30
CA SER A 243 18.63 10.37 3.54
C SER A 243 18.34 11.85 3.33
N ASN A 244 18.41 12.36 2.10
CA ASN A 244 17.96 13.72 1.78
C ASN A 244 16.44 13.87 1.88
N LEU A 245 15.69 12.77 1.77
CA LEU A 245 14.23 12.74 1.92
C LEU A 245 13.83 12.25 3.31
N ILE A 246 14.30 11.06 3.69
CA ILE A 246 13.90 10.36 4.91
C ILE A 246 15.09 10.32 5.88
N THR A 247 14.85 10.71 7.11
CA THR A 247 15.82 10.65 8.21
C THR A 247 15.55 9.41 9.09
N GLY A 248 16.40 9.18 10.07
CA GLY A 248 16.26 8.04 10.99
C GLY A 248 16.64 6.69 10.38
N PRO A 249 16.11 5.56 10.90
CA PRO A 249 16.51 4.21 10.47
C PRO A 249 16.26 3.96 8.99
N TRP A 250 15.15 4.42 8.46
CA TRP A 250 14.74 4.25 7.06
C TRP A 250 15.66 4.99 6.06
N GLY A 251 16.23 6.13 6.48
CA GLY A 251 17.19 6.88 5.65
C GLY A 251 18.61 6.33 5.64
N LYS A 252 18.89 5.25 6.40
CA LYS A 252 20.20 4.60 6.47
C LYS A 252 20.40 3.51 5.40
N SER A 253 19.38 3.21 4.60
CA SER A 253 19.47 2.21 3.53
C SER A 253 20.43 2.63 2.43
N ASN A 254 20.97 1.67 1.68
CA ASN A 254 21.77 1.91 0.48
C ASN A 254 20.87 2.24 -0.71
N SER A 255 20.11 3.32 -0.59
CA SER A 255 19.16 3.75 -1.61
C SER A 255 19.47 5.14 -2.11
N ALA A 256 19.23 5.36 -3.39
CA ALA A 256 19.36 6.66 -4.03
C ALA A 256 18.05 7.10 -4.66
N ILE A 257 17.84 8.42 -4.71
CA ILE A 257 16.79 9.06 -5.50
C ILE A 257 17.41 9.39 -6.85
N ILE A 258 16.79 8.92 -7.93
CA ILE A 258 17.20 9.21 -9.29
C ILE A 258 16.14 10.04 -10.01
N TRP A 259 16.59 10.77 -11.02
CA TRP A 259 15.68 11.39 -11.96
C TRP A 259 15.11 10.32 -12.89
N ASN A 260 13.79 10.30 -13.02
CA ASN A 260 13.06 9.40 -13.89
C ASN A 260 12.34 10.22 -14.98
N ASP A 261 12.80 10.09 -16.22
CA ASP A 261 12.18 10.76 -17.38
C ASP A 261 10.89 10.05 -17.85
N CYS A 262 10.41 9.04 -17.14
CA CYS A 262 9.15 8.38 -17.47
C CYS A 262 8.01 9.39 -17.36
N ASN A 263 7.44 9.75 -18.53
CA ASN A 263 6.22 10.55 -18.64
C ASN A 263 5.03 9.73 -18.08
N GLU A 264 4.85 9.72 -16.76
CA GLU A 264 3.56 9.32 -16.18
C GLU A 264 2.52 10.36 -16.66
N PRO A 265 1.34 9.92 -17.11
CA PRO A 265 0.36 10.81 -17.69
C PRO A 265 -0.02 11.95 -16.76
N HIS A 266 -0.12 13.15 -17.32
CA HIS A 266 -0.53 14.36 -16.63
C HIS A 266 -1.93 14.17 -16.02
N ILE A 267 -2.02 14.13 -14.69
CA ILE A 267 -3.29 14.41 -14.03
C ILE A 267 -3.32 15.91 -13.77
N SER A 268 -4.15 16.61 -14.54
CA SER A 268 -4.51 18.00 -14.21
C SER A 268 -5.22 17.97 -12.84
N ASN A 269 -4.70 18.71 -11.88
CA ASN A 269 -5.43 19.07 -10.67
C ASN A 269 -6.72 19.80 -11.12
N ARG A 270 -7.84 19.10 -11.21
CA ARG A 270 -9.18 19.65 -11.32
C ARG A 270 -10.00 19.16 -10.14
#